data_b768d4720a410efed9712a987dd6d0b2
#
_entry.id   b768d4720a410efed9712a987dd6d0b2
#
_cell.length_a   1.000
_cell.length_b   1.000
_cell.length_c   1.000
_cell.angle_alpha   90.00
_cell.angle_beta   90.00
_cell.angle_gamma   90.00
#
_symmetry.space_group_name_H-M   'P 1'
#
loop_
_entity.id
_entity.type
_entity.pdbx_description
1 polymer ?
#
loop_
_entity_poly.entity_id
_entity_poly.type
_entity_poly.pdbx_seq_one_letter_code
_entity_poly.pdbx_strand_id
1 'polypeptide(L)'
;MSEARLNATQNNIGRRSFLKMAALAGASGAAGFAASNVTRSATAQEMANPFPDSKIVKTVCSVCSVGCGVLAEVENGVWVRQEVAQDHPVSAGGHCCKGADVIDMVRSHCRVKYPMKKIGGKWQRISMTQALDEIGAKLKAYREKNPEQVMFLGSAKDSNEQSYYISKFVAMFGTNNLDHQARL
;
A
#
# COMPACT_ATOMS: atom_id res chain seq x y z
N MET A 1 -13.54 -58.80 9.75
CA MET A 1 -14.48 -57.78 10.23
C MET A 1 -14.25 -56.55 9.41
N SER A 2 -15.22 -56.19 8.65
CA SER A 2 -15.36 -55.56 7.36
C SER A 2 -14.83 -54.10 7.28
N GLU A 3 -13.94 -53.93 6.29
CA GLU A 3 -13.56 -52.60 5.78
C GLU A 3 -14.69 -52.10 4.86
N ALA A 4 -15.36 -51.02 5.24
CA ALA A 4 -16.26 -50.29 4.39
C ALA A 4 -15.46 -49.33 3.50
N ARG A 5 -15.29 -49.67 2.23
CA ARG A 5 -14.69 -48.83 1.19
C ARG A 5 -15.63 -47.68 0.88
N LEU A 6 -15.25 -46.47 1.19
CA LEU A 6 -15.86 -45.25 0.69
C LEU A 6 -15.49 -45.06 -0.79
N ASN A 7 -16.37 -45.43 -1.69
CA ASN A 7 -16.28 -45.13 -3.10
C ASN A 7 -16.68 -43.67 -3.34
N ALA A 8 -15.71 -42.76 -3.40
CA ALA A 8 -15.91 -41.42 -3.92
C ALA A 8 -15.89 -41.49 -5.46
N THR A 9 -17.03 -41.49 -6.08
CA THR A 9 -17.20 -41.31 -7.53
C THR A 9 -16.74 -39.91 -7.90
N GLN A 10 -15.50 -39.79 -8.34
CA GLN A 10 -15.01 -38.57 -9.00
C GLN A 10 -15.69 -38.45 -10.37
N ASN A 11 -16.72 -37.59 -10.46
CA ASN A 11 -17.26 -37.16 -11.74
C ASN A 11 -16.22 -36.33 -12.49
N ASN A 12 -15.39 -37.01 -13.27
CA ASN A 12 -14.40 -36.39 -14.14
C ASN A 12 -15.12 -35.83 -15.38
N ILE A 13 -15.60 -34.58 -15.30
CA ILE A 13 -16.20 -33.88 -16.44
C ILE A 13 -15.09 -33.59 -17.43
N GLY A 14 -15.00 -34.36 -18.50
CA GLY A 14 -14.00 -34.19 -19.55
C GLY A 14 -14.11 -32.81 -20.21
N ARG A 15 -12.98 -32.24 -20.65
CA ARG A 15 -12.88 -30.93 -21.31
C ARG A 15 -13.90 -30.75 -22.45
N ARG A 16 -14.23 -31.82 -23.19
CA ARG A 16 -15.26 -31.80 -24.24
C ARG A 16 -16.68 -31.61 -23.70
N SER A 17 -17.01 -32.18 -22.54
CA SER A 17 -18.32 -32.01 -21.91
C SER A 17 -18.49 -30.61 -21.34
N PHE A 18 -17.41 -30.02 -20.81
CA PHE A 18 -17.41 -28.62 -20.36
C PHE A 18 -17.64 -27.64 -21.51
N LEU A 19 -16.95 -27.86 -22.64
CA LEU A 19 -17.12 -27.01 -23.83
C LEU A 19 -18.52 -27.14 -24.45
N LYS A 20 -19.14 -28.32 -24.43
CA LYS A 20 -20.52 -28.51 -24.91
C LYS A 20 -21.54 -27.83 -24.00
N MET A 21 -21.34 -27.83 -22.68
CA MET A 21 -22.22 -27.10 -21.74
C MET A 21 -22.05 -25.58 -21.87
N ALA A 22 -20.82 -25.10 -22.11
CA ALA A 22 -20.57 -23.68 -22.32
C ALA A 22 -21.19 -23.18 -23.64
N ALA A 23 -21.19 -24.00 -24.71
CA ALA A 23 -21.85 -23.66 -25.99
C ALA A 23 -23.37 -23.64 -25.90
N LEU A 24 -23.98 -24.53 -25.10
CA LEU A 24 -25.43 -24.56 -24.85
C LEU A 24 -25.89 -23.38 -23.96
N ALA A 25 -25.08 -22.98 -22.99
CA ALA A 25 -25.34 -21.79 -22.17
C ALA A 25 -25.19 -20.48 -22.96
N GLY A 26 -24.30 -20.44 -23.97
CA GLY A 26 -24.13 -19.31 -24.85
C GLY A 26 -25.28 -19.07 -25.85
N ALA A 27 -25.95 -20.12 -26.29
CA ALA A 27 -27.04 -20.01 -27.28
C ALA A 27 -28.35 -19.50 -26.67
N SER A 28 -28.61 -19.71 -25.39
CA SER A 28 -29.79 -19.19 -24.69
C SER A 28 -29.60 -17.78 -24.11
N GLY A 29 -28.37 -17.29 -24.07
CA GLY A 29 -28.02 -15.94 -23.58
C GLY A 29 -28.14 -14.82 -24.63
N ALA A 30 -28.16 -15.15 -25.93
CA ALA A 30 -28.15 -14.14 -26.98
C ALA A 30 -29.49 -13.41 -27.19
N ALA A 31 -30.60 -13.96 -26.73
CA ALA A 31 -31.91 -13.31 -26.84
C ALA A 31 -32.29 -12.42 -25.64
N GLY A 32 -31.57 -12.49 -24.53
CA GLY A 32 -31.81 -11.72 -23.31
C GLY A 32 -30.90 -10.48 -23.09
N PHE A 33 -29.85 -10.34 -23.88
CA PHE A 33 -28.85 -9.26 -23.72
C PHE A 33 -29.14 -7.97 -24.48
N ALA A 34 -30.23 -7.88 -25.23
CA ALA A 34 -30.57 -6.68 -25.99
C ALA A 34 -31.35 -5.62 -25.21
N ALA A 35 -31.63 -5.79 -23.93
CA ALA A 35 -32.47 -4.87 -23.17
C ALA A 35 -31.91 -4.39 -21.83
N SER A 36 -30.63 -4.58 -21.55
CA SER A 36 -30.01 -3.97 -20.37
C SER A 36 -28.67 -3.35 -20.70
N ASN A 37 -28.64 -2.38 -21.63
CA ASN A 37 -27.72 -1.28 -21.58
C ASN A 37 -28.08 -0.42 -20.37
N VAL A 38 -27.97 -1.00 -19.19
CA VAL A 38 -27.68 -0.21 -18.01
C VAL A 38 -26.25 0.27 -18.19
N THR A 39 -26.10 1.36 -18.94
CA THR A 39 -25.05 2.34 -18.64
C THR A 39 -25.25 2.67 -17.16
N ARG A 40 -24.71 1.84 -16.29
CA ARG A 40 -24.25 2.34 -15.01
C ARG A 40 -23.13 3.31 -15.36
N SER A 41 -23.51 4.54 -15.73
CA SER A 41 -22.77 5.68 -15.25
C SER A 41 -22.62 5.39 -13.78
N ALA A 42 -21.45 4.92 -13.37
CA ALA A 42 -21.00 5.14 -12.03
C ALA A 42 -20.83 6.68 -11.93
N THR A 43 -21.94 7.39 -11.89
CA THR A 43 -22.00 8.56 -11.05
C THR A 43 -21.38 8.05 -9.78
N ALA A 44 -20.25 8.66 -9.38
CA ALA A 44 -19.75 8.51 -8.04
C ALA A 44 -20.95 8.80 -7.15
N GLN A 45 -21.71 7.75 -6.89
CA GLN A 45 -22.84 7.80 -6.00
C GLN A 45 -22.14 8.14 -4.73
N GLU A 46 -22.26 9.37 -4.36
CA GLU A 46 -21.92 9.91 -3.07
C GLU A 46 -22.36 8.81 -2.09
N MET A 47 -21.40 7.93 -1.75
CA MET A 47 -21.68 6.84 -0.84
C MET A 47 -22.10 7.55 0.42
N ALA A 48 -23.39 7.44 0.73
CA ALA A 48 -23.95 8.08 1.91
C ALA A 48 -22.99 7.76 3.05
N ASN A 49 -22.33 8.80 3.56
CA ASN A 49 -21.34 8.60 4.61
C ASN A 49 -22.08 7.98 5.80
N PRO A 50 -21.84 6.70 6.15
CA PRO A 50 -22.53 6.07 7.26
C PRO A 50 -22.25 6.74 8.60
N PHE A 51 -21.25 7.65 8.62
CA PHE A 51 -20.85 8.43 9.78
C PHE A 51 -20.96 9.92 9.44
N PRO A 52 -22.06 10.60 9.79
CA PRO A 52 -22.32 12.00 9.38
C PRO A 52 -21.25 12.98 9.82
N ASP A 53 -20.50 12.66 10.88
CA ASP A 53 -19.43 13.48 11.42
C ASP A 53 -18.04 13.13 10.88
N SER A 54 -17.94 12.20 9.93
CA SER A 54 -16.67 11.80 9.35
C SER A 54 -16.28 12.66 8.15
N LYS A 55 -14.97 12.85 7.97
CA LYS A 55 -14.37 13.56 6.84
C LYS A 55 -13.66 12.59 5.92
N ILE A 56 -13.97 12.62 4.62
CA ILE A 56 -13.23 11.87 3.61
C ILE A 56 -12.02 12.68 3.15
N VAL A 57 -10.83 12.13 3.28
CA VAL A 57 -9.56 12.72 2.87
C VAL A 57 -8.94 11.86 1.78
N LYS A 58 -8.63 12.44 0.63
CA LYS A 58 -7.85 11.77 -0.41
C LYS A 58 -6.38 11.71 0.00
N THR A 59 -5.80 10.54 -0.09
CA THR A 59 -4.39 10.30 0.19
C THR A 59 -3.83 9.25 -0.76
N VAL A 60 -2.57 8.90 -0.58
CA VAL A 60 -1.90 7.88 -1.39
C VAL A 60 -1.33 6.77 -0.51
N CYS A 61 -1.32 5.57 -1.05
CA CYS A 61 -0.69 4.43 -0.40
C CYS A 61 0.83 4.63 -0.36
N SER A 62 1.44 4.46 0.81
CA SER A 62 2.88 4.63 1.03
C SER A 62 3.66 3.32 1.02
N VAL A 63 3.08 2.20 0.56
CA VAL A 63 3.75 0.89 0.60
C VAL A 63 4.76 0.74 -0.53
N CYS A 64 4.55 1.39 -1.66
CA CYS A 64 5.51 1.40 -2.77
C CYS A 64 5.36 2.69 -3.59
N SER A 65 6.31 2.94 -4.49
CA SER A 65 6.37 4.15 -5.33
C SER A 65 5.23 4.29 -6.34
N VAL A 66 4.36 3.28 -6.51
CA VAL A 66 3.16 3.39 -7.36
C VAL A 66 2.22 4.46 -6.83
N GLY A 67 2.11 4.63 -5.50
CA GLY A 67 1.31 5.68 -4.90
C GLY A 67 -0.18 5.57 -5.24
N CYS A 68 -0.78 4.37 -5.14
CA CYS A 68 -2.21 4.18 -5.43
C CYS A 68 -3.09 5.10 -4.58
N GLY A 69 -4.14 5.66 -5.19
CA GLY A 69 -5.07 6.57 -4.52
C GLY A 69 -5.95 5.88 -3.50
N VAL A 70 -6.08 6.48 -2.34
CA VAL A 70 -6.87 5.99 -1.21
C VAL A 70 -7.79 7.11 -0.71
N LEU A 71 -9.03 6.76 -0.43
CA LEU A 71 -9.97 7.61 0.32
C LEU A 71 -9.95 7.17 1.77
N ALA A 72 -9.46 8.03 2.64
CA ALA A 72 -9.42 7.81 4.07
C ALA A 72 -10.63 8.49 4.72
N GLU A 73 -11.47 7.72 5.39
CA GLU A 73 -12.54 8.25 6.22
C GLU A 73 -12.01 8.49 7.63
N VAL A 74 -12.07 9.73 8.07
CA VAL A 74 -11.48 10.18 9.34
C VAL A 74 -12.58 10.69 10.25
N GLU A 75 -12.72 10.08 11.41
CA GLU A 75 -13.64 10.46 12.48
C GLU A 75 -12.83 10.86 13.71
N ASN A 76 -13.10 12.04 14.25
CA ASN A 76 -12.39 12.58 15.44
C ASN A 76 -10.84 12.47 15.35
N GLY A 77 -10.29 12.65 14.15
CA GLY A 77 -8.85 12.55 13.91
C GLY A 77 -8.31 11.12 13.79
N VAL A 78 -9.17 10.12 13.83
CA VAL A 78 -8.82 8.70 13.66
C VAL A 78 -9.26 8.23 12.28
N TRP A 79 -8.38 7.58 11.54
CA TRP A 79 -8.71 6.94 10.28
C TRP A 79 -9.52 5.66 10.57
N VAL A 80 -10.83 5.67 10.27
CA VAL A 80 -11.76 4.59 10.65
C VAL A 80 -12.06 3.63 9.51
N ARG A 81 -12.06 4.12 8.26
CA ARG A 81 -12.36 3.32 7.07
C ARG A 81 -11.53 3.76 5.87
N GLN A 82 -11.34 2.84 4.92
CA GLN A 82 -10.56 3.06 3.71
C GLN A 82 -11.33 2.55 2.50
N GLU A 83 -11.28 3.34 1.43
CA GLU A 83 -11.77 2.97 0.11
C GLU A 83 -10.77 3.34 -0.98
N VAL A 84 -10.96 2.79 -2.17
CA VAL A 84 -10.12 3.10 -3.33
C VAL A 84 -10.56 4.41 -3.97
N ALA A 85 -9.61 5.28 -4.32
CA ALA A 85 -9.90 6.49 -5.09
C ALA A 85 -10.10 6.13 -6.58
N GLN A 86 -11.35 6.12 -7.03
CA GLN A 86 -11.74 5.75 -8.40
C GLN A 86 -11.18 6.72 -9.46
N ASP A 87 -11.03 7.98 -9.08
CA ASP A 87 -10.56 9.08 -9.94
C ASP A 87 -9.04 9.28 -9.90
N HIS A 88 -8.31 8.35 -9.26
CA HIS A 88 -6.86 8.49 -9.18
C HIS A 88 -6.19 8.15 -10.53
N PRO A 89 -5.34 9.06 -11.09
CA PRO A 89 -4.84 8.94 -12.46
C PRO A 89 -3.93 7.73 -12.68
N VAL A 90 -3.24 7.26 -11.64
CA VAL A 90 -2.28 6.14 -11.76
C VAL A 90 -2.96 4.80 -11.47
N SER A 91 -3.70 4.70 -10.38
CA SER A 91 -4.29 3.43 -9.94
C SER A 91 -5.69 3.17 -10.51
N ALA A 92 -6.35 4.21 -11.05
CA ALA A 92 -7.66 4.10 -11.72
C ALA A 92 -8.68 3.23 -10.97
N GLY A 93 -8.79 3.43 -9.66
CA GLY A 93 -9.72 2.69 -8.81
C GLY A 93 -9.24 1.31 -8.36
N GLY A 94 -7.95 1.01 -8.49
CA GLY A 94 -7.37 -0.25 -8.02
C GLY A 94 -6.25 -0.05 -7.00
N HIS A 95 -6.03 -1.06 -6.17
CA HIS A 95 -4.80 -1.25 -5.38
C HIS A 95 -4.60 -2.73 -5.07
N CYS A 96 -3.38 -3.11 -4.72
CA CYS A 96 -3.07 -4.48 -4.32
C CYS A 96 -3.48 -4.74 -2.86
N CYS A 97 -3.35 -5.99 -2.40
CA CYS A 97 -3.65 -6.37 -1.01
C CYS A 97 -2.91 -5.52 0.04
N LYS A 98 -1.67 -5.10 -0.24
CA LYS A 98 -0.91 -4.21 0.67
C LYS A 98 -1.53 -2.82 0.77
N GLY A 99 -2.06 -2.29 -0.34
CA GLY A 99 -2.80 -1.04 -0.38
C GLY A 99 -4.12 -1.13 0.38
N ALA A 100 -4.79 -2.28 0.34
CA ALA A 100 -6.00 -2.53 1.10
C ALA A 100 -5.77 -2.52 2.62
N ASP A 101 -4.56 -2.86 3.06
CA ASP A 101 -4.19 -3.02 4.47
C ASP A 101 -3.44 -1.81 5.07
N VAL A 102 -3.36 -0.70 4.34
CA VAL A 102 -2.63 0.49 4.81
C VAL A 102 -3.21 1.05 6.10
N ILE A 103 -4.51 1.02 6.28
CA ILE A 103 -5.18 1.48 7.49
C ILE A 103 -4.68 0.72 8.74
N ASP A 104 -4.52 -0.59 8.66
CA ASP A 104 -4.06 -1.41 9.78
C ASP A 104 -2.58 -1.14 10.10
N MET A 105 -1.77 -0.92 9.08
CA MET A 105 -0.38 -0.47 9.26
C MET A 105 -0.31 0.87 10.00
N VAL A 106 -1.18 1.83 9.67
CA VAL A 106 -1.21 3.15 10.32
C VAL A 106 -1.70 3.06 11.76
N ARG A 107 -2.69 2.20 12.02
CA ARG A 107 -3.31 2.02 13.34
C ARG A 107 -2.54 1.08 14.26
N SER A 108 -1.56 0.34 13.74
CA SER A 108 -0.79 -0.65 14.50
C SER A 108 -0.21 -0.07 15.78
N HIS A 109 -0.42 -0.79 16.89
CA HIS A 109 0.19 -0.46 18.18
C HIS A 109 1.72 -0.64 18.18
N CYS A 110 2.25 -1.44 17.26
CA CYS A 110 3.70 -1.64 17.07
C CYS A 110 4.39 -0.49 16.35
N ARG A 111 3.60 0.47 15.81
CA ARG A 111 4.17 1.61 15.08
C ARG A 111 4.98 2.51 16.01
N VAL A 112 6.22 2.82 15.62
CA VAL A 112 7.06 3.80 16.31
C VAL A 112 6.48 5.19 16.10
N LYS A 113 6.01 5.83 17.18
CA LYS A 113 5.35 7.16 17.15
C LYS A 113 6.29 8.29 17.53
N TYR A 114 7.42 7.99 18.15
CA TYR A 114 8.36 8.97 18.69
C TYR A 114 9.79 8.52 18.44
N PRO A 115 10.76 9.47 18.29
CA PRO A 115 12.16 9.13 18.24
C PRO A 115 12.58 8.38 19.51
N MET A 116 13.38 7.36 19.32
CA MET A 116 13.89 6.53 20.41
C MET A 116 15.42 6.46 20.34
N LYS A 117 16.09 6.63 21.47
CA LYS A 117 17.54 6.49 21.60
C LYS A 117 17.88 5.36 22.55
N LYS A 118 18.84 4.53 22.20
CA LYS A 118 19.32 3.46 23.07
C LYS A 118 20.38 4.01 24.01
N ILE A 119 20.08 4.04 25.31
CA ILE A 119 20.95 4.54 26.37
C ILE A 119 21.11 3.42 27.41
N GLY A 120 22.33 2.98 27.69
CA GLY A 120 22.59 1.90 28.65
C GLY A 120 21.86 0.59 28.30
N GLY A 121 21.72 0.26 27.01
CA GLY A 121 21.03 -0.94 26.54
C GLY A 121 19.50 -0.84 26.49
N LYS A 122 18.88 0.21 27.03
CA LYS A 122 17.41 0.42 27.05
C LYS A 122 16.99 1.52 26.07
N TRP A 123 15.84 1.33 25.38
CA TRP A 123 15.25 2.33 24.52
C TRP A 123 14.55 3.41 25.34
N GLN A 124 14.92 4.66 25.12
CA GLN A 124 14.34 5.83 25.78
C GLN A 124 13.79 6.78 24.71
N ARG A 125 12.62 7.35 24.99
CA ARG A 125 12.01 8.37 24.15
C ARG A 125 12.78 9.68 24.27
N ILE A 126 13.06 10.30 23.14
CA ILE A 126 13.68 11.63 23.04
C ILE A 126 12.77 12.57 22.23
N SER A 127 13.04 13.87 22.25
CA SER A 127 12.35 14.81 21.39
C SER A 127 12.83 14.72 19.94
N MET A 128 12.00 15.16 19.00
CA MET A 128 12.38 15.22 17.58
C MET A 128 13.55 16.19 17.38
N THR A 129 13.51 17.34 18.05
CA THR A 129 14.60 18.34 17.99
C THR A 129 15.92 17.73 18.46
N GLN A 130 15.92 17.06 19.62
CA GLN A 130 17.12 16.39 20.11
C GLN A 130 17.65 15.33 19.13
N ALA A 131 16.73 14.53 18.53
CA ALA A 131 17.14 13.52 17.55
C ALA A 131 17.80 14.16 16.33
N LEU A 132 17.21 15.23 15.79
CA LEU A 132 17.74 15.94 14.62
C LEU A 132 19.09 16.62 14.93
N ASP A 133 19.23 17.25 16.08
CA ASP A 133 20.46 17.90 16.48
C ASP A 133 21.62 16.90 16.63
N GLU A 134 21.37 15.79 17.31
CA GLU A 134 22.38 14.74 17.50
C GLU A 134 22.78 14.06 16.18
N ILE A 135 21.81 13.75 15.31
CA ILE A 135 22.07 13.15 13.99
C ILE A 135 22.79 14.15 13.11
N GLY A 136 22.33 15.41 13.07
CA GLY A 136 22.93 16.48 12.27
C GLY A 136 24.38 16.76 12.67
N ALA A 137 24.67 16.82 13.97
CA ALA A 137 26.04 16.99 14.47
C ALA A 137 26.96 15.86 14.02
N LYS A 138 26.52 14.61 14.10
CA LYS A 138 27.28 13.44 13.62
C LYS A 138 27.53 13.47 12.13
N LEU A 139 26.47 13.71 11.34
CA LEU A 139 26.59 13.79 9.89
C LEU A 139 27.53 14.92 9.47
N LYS A 140 27.46 16.09 10.12
CA LYS A 140 28.38 17.21 9.88
C LYS A 140 29.82 16.81 10.14
N ALA A 141 30.11 16.14 11.24
CA ALA A 141 31.47 15.68 11.57
C ALA A 141 32.03 14.69 10.54
N TYR A 142 31.20 13.77 10.04
CA TYR A 142 31.61 12.85 8.96
C TYR A 142 31.81 13.58 7.63
N ARG A 143 30.92 14.50 7.29
CA ARG A 143 31.06 15.32 6.08
C ARG A 143 32.38 16.12 6.04
N GLU A 144 32.78 16.71 7.17
CA GLU A 144 33.99 17.48 7.29
C GLU A 144 35.25 16.60 7.24
N LYS A 145 35.19 15.41 7.81
CA LYS A 145 36.32 14.49 7.87
C LYS A 145 36.48 13.65 6.59
N ASN A 146 35.46 12.91 6.22
CA ASN A 146 35.43 12.07 5.02
C ASN A 146 33.98 11.64 4.74
N PRO A 147 33.28 12.27 3.80
CA PRO A 147 31.88 11.95 3.49
C PRO A 147 31.68 10.54 2.93
N GLU A 148 32.72 9.95 2.33
CA GLU A 148 32.64 8.57 1.78
C GLU A 148 32.49 7.48 2.87
N GLN A 149 32.65 7.81 4.13
CA GLN A 149 32.41 6.89 5.25
C GLN A 149 30.91 6.71 5.55
N VAL A 150 30.03 7.48 4.91
CA VAL A 150 28.58 7.41 5.10
C VAL A 150 27.93 6.85 3.85
N MET A 151 27.08 5.84 4.04
CA MET A 151 26.25 5.27 3.00
C MET A 151 24.77 5.58 3.29
N PHE A 152 24.04 5.95 2.25
CA PHE A 152 22.60 6.18 2.31
C PHE A 152 21.87 5.06 1.56
N LEU A 153 20.79 4.57 2.15
CA LEU A 153 19.97 3.52 1.56
C LEU A 153 18.53 4.03 1.41
N GLY A 154 18.07 4.05 0.18
CA GLY A 154 16.68 4.32 -0.18
C GLY A 154 15.83 3.06 -0.20
N SER A 155 14.56 3.21 -0.52
CA SER A 155 13.59 2.11 -0.54
C SER A 155 12.63 2.23 -1.72
N ALA A 156 12.16 1.09 -2.24
CA ALA A 156 11.02 1.04 -3.17
C ALA A 156 9.71 1.51 -2.52
N LYS A 157 9.70 1.75 -1.23
CA LYS A 157 8.56 2.29 -0.49
C LYS A 157 8.59 3.81 -0.37
N ASP A 158 9.68 4.44 -0.79
CA ASP A 158 9.77 5.89 -0.81
C ASP A 158 8.90 6.46 -1.92
N SER A 159 8.23 7.57 -1.67
CA SER A 159 7.56 8.33 -2.71
C SER A 159 8.58 8.95 -3.68
N ASN A 160 8.11 9.41 -4.85
CA ASN A 160 8.97 10.08 -5.81
C ASN A 160 9.66 11.30 -5.19
N GLU A 161 8.94 12.06 -4.37
CA GLU A 161 9.46 13.22 -3.65
C GLU A 161 10.52 12.83 -2.63
N GLN A 162 10.29 11.77 -1.87
CA GLN A 162 11.27 11.26 -0.90
C GLN A 162 12.55 10.81 -1.62
N SER A 163 12.43 10.05 -2.69
CA SER A 163 13.57 9.60 -3.51
C SER A 163 14.36 10.78 -4.08
N TYR A 164 13.66 11.82 -4.57
CA TYR A 164 14.29 13.05 -5.05
C TYR A 164 15.06 13.78 -3.94
N TYR A 165 14.42 13.96 -2.78
CA TYR A 165 15.06 14.67 -1.66
C TYR A 165 16.23 13.90 -1.06
N ILE A 166 16.16 12.56 -0.96
CA ILE A 166 17.28 11.73 -0.54
C ILE A 166 18.46 11.89 -1.50
N SER A 167 18.24 11.77 -2.80
CA SER A 167 19.28 11.91 -3.82
C SER A 167 19.92 13.29 -3.77
N LYS A 168 19.11 14.35 -3.66
CA LYS A 168 19.59 15.72 -3.53
C LYS A 168 20.41 15.92 -2.24
N PHE A 169 19.94 15.40 -1.12
CA PHE A 169 20.62 15.49 0.16
C PHE A 169 21.99 14.80 0.10
N VAL A 170 22.05 13.58 -0.47
CA VAL A 170 23.31 12.82 -0.60
C VAL A 170 24.31 13.53 -1.49
N ALA A 171 23.86 14.09 -2.62
CA ALA A 171 24.71 14.90 -3.49
C ALA A 171 25.27 16.15 -2.76
N MET A 172 24.44 16.84 -1.97
CA MET A 172 24.85 17.97 -1.15
C MET A 172 25.74 17.57 0.04
N PHE A 173 25.57 16.36 0.54
CA PHE A 173 26.45 15.80 1.59
C PHE A 173 27.86 15.55 1.07
N GLY A 174 28.01 15.22 -0.21
CA GLY A 174 29.30 15.05 -0.89
C GLY A 174 29.80 13.62 -0.94
N THR A 175 28.89 12.63 -0.96
CA THR A 175 29.22 11.21 -1.18
C THR A 175 28.44 10.65 -2.36
N ASN A 176 28.98 9.63 -3.02
CA ASN A 176 28.31 8.83 -4.03
C ASN A 176 27.74 7.51 -3.47
N ASN A 177 27.89 7.27 -2.18
CA ASN A 177 27.43 6.05 -1.52
C ASN A 177 25.93 6.10 -1.27
N LEU A 178 25.18 6.03 -2.34
CA LEU A 178 23.72 5.91 -2.33
C LEU A 178 23.32 4.64 -3.06
N ASP A 179 22.52 3.81 -2.42
CA ASP A 179 21.94 2.63 -3.04
C ASP A 179 20.46 2.45 -2.64
N HIS A 180 19.82 1.48 -3.26
CA HIS A 180 18.37 1.27 -3.17
C HIS A 180 18.06 -0.22 -3.17
N GLN A 181 17.27 -0.68 -2.22
CA GLN A 181 16.99 -2.11 -2.04
C GLN A 181 16.29 -2.78 -3.23
N ALA A 182 15.58 -2.02 -4.08
CA ALA A 182 14.91 -2.57 -5.26
C ALA A 182 15.85 -2.74 -6.48
N ARG A 183 17.12 -2.44 -6.33
CA ARG A 183 18.13 -2.61 -7.38
C ARG A 183 18.58 -4.07 -7.54
N LEU A 184 18.35 -4.91 -6.54
CA LEU A 184 18.72 -6.33 -6.51
C LEU A 184 17.69 -7.20 -7.24
#